data_12da65d3c1566c163466a9aa0887fc58
#
_entry.id   12da65d3c1566c163466a9aa0887fc58
#
_cell.length_a   1.000
_cell.length_b   1.000
_cell.length_c   1.000
_cell.angle_alpha   90.00
_cell.angle_beta   90.00
_cell.angle_gamma   90.00
#
_symmetry.space_group_name_H-M   'P 1'
#
loop_
_entity.id
_entity.type
_entity.pdbx_description
1 polymer ?
#
loop_
_entity_poly.entity_id
_entity_poly.type
_entity_poly.pdbx_seq_one_letter_code
_entity_poly.pdbx_strand_id
1 'polypeptide(L)'
;VLLELGIIKKETPMTEKPGKKTIYRLADHFFGFWYRYVPHNMGAIVSERMGSIFDQVVAGSLSDYMGTVFEDMCKCYMLRYAQNLHVPITDIGQWWGTDPSLHKEVQIDIVAGTTDKGTYYIGSCKYKKEPIGVDELKLLEHYAGVFGKGKTYIYYIFSKGGFTQNLEELEKKGAVHLISLEMLYE
;
A
#
# COMPACT_ATOMS: atom_id res chain seq x y z
N VAL A 1 -18.03 -19.08 -4.57
CA VAL A 1 -17.17 -19.80 -5.54
C VAL A 1 -15.83 -19.07 -5.73
N LEU A 2 -15.75 -17.83 -6.32
CA LEU A 2 -14.46 -17.17 -6.59
C LEU A 2 -13.65 -16.84 -5.31
N LEU A 3 -14.30 -16.49 -4.21
CA LEU A 3 -13.68 -16.31 -2.90
C LEU A 3 -13.15 -17.64 -2.34
N GLU A 4 -13.93 -18.70 -2.43
CA GLU A 4 -13.56 -20.05 -1.97
C GLU A 4 -12.38 -20.61 -2.76
N LEU A 5 -12.32 -20.31 -4.06
CA LEU A 5 -11.21 -20.68 -4.94
C LEU A 5 -9.96 -19.80 -4.77
N GLY A 6 -10.02 -18.76 -3.93
CA GLY A 6 -8.91 -17.83 -3.73
C GLY A 6 -8.55 -16.97 -4.95
N ILE A 7 -9.45 -16.90 -5.96
CA ILE A 7 -9.22 -16.05 -7.15
C ILE A 7 -9.40 -14.58 -6.83
N ILE A 8 -10.37 -14.26 -5.97
CA ILE A 8 -10.59 -12.93 -5.45
C ILE A 8 -10.44 -12.91 -3.93
N LYS A 9 -9.98 -11.78 -3.40
CA LYS A 9 -9.96 -11.48 -1.96
C LYS A 9 -10.96 -10.37 -1.65
N LYS A 10 -11.49 -10.42 -0.43
CA LYS A 10 -12.39 -9.42 0.11
C LYS A 10 -11.60 -8.52 1.05
N GLU A 11 -11.67 -7.22 0.84
CA GLU A 11 -11.01 -6.22 1.68
C GLU A 11 -12.05 -5.28 2.29
N THR A 12 -11.88 -4.98 3.57
CA THR A 12 -12.69 -4.00 4.31
C THR A 12 -11.75 -3.04 5.01
N PRO A 13 -12.14 -1.76 5.21
CA PRO A 13 -11.32 -0.85 5.99
C PRO A 13 -11.02 -1.44 7.37
N MET A 14 -9.78 -1.28 7.83
CA MET A 14 -9.40 -1.68 9.19
C MET A 14 -10.35 -1.08 10.22
N THR A 15 -10.68 -1.87 11.25
CA THR A 15 -11.64 -1.54 12.33
C THR A 15 -13.11 -1.49 11.91
N GLU A 16 -13.45 -1.67 10.64
CA GLU A 16 -14.84 -1.72 10.18
C GLU A 16 -15.33 -3.17 9.97
N LYS A 17 -16.64 -3.38 10.17
CA LYS A 17 -17.28 -4.64 9.81
C LYS A 17 -17.53 -4.71 8.30
N PRO A 18 -17.51 -5.93 7.70
CA PRO A 18 -17.88 -6.10 6.31
C PRO A 18 -19.24 -5.47 6.01
N GLY A 19 -19.32 -4.63 4.98
CA GLY A 19 -20.53 -3.90 4.63
C GLY A 19 -20.38 -3.11 3.33
N LYS A 20 -21.01 -1.95 3.24
CA LYS A 20 -21.02 -1.07 2.05
C LYS A 20 -19.64 -0.64 1.56
N LYS A 21 -18.65 -0.55 2.47
CA LYS A 21 -17.25 -0.19 2.15
C LYS A 21 -16.38 -1.38 1.77
N THR A 22 -16.95 -2.58 1.64
CA THR A 22 -16.20 -3.76 1.22
C THR A 22 -15.90 -3.70 -0.26
N ILE A 23 -14.64 -3.96 -0.62
CA ILE A 23 -14.18 -4.10 -2.00
C ILE A 23 -13.70 -5.52 -2.28
N TYR A 24 -13.70 -5.90 -3.54
CA TYR A 24 -13.20 -7.20 -4.02
C TYR A 24 -12.06 -6.95 -5.00
N ARG A 25 -10.95 -7.65 -4.81
CA ARG A 25 -9.77 -7.57 -5.69
C ARG A 25 -9.35 -8.95 -6.12
N LEU A 26 -8.67 -9.06 -7.25
CA LEU A 26 -7.95 -10.28 -7.61
C LEU A 26 -6.91 -10.59 -6.54
N ALA A 27 -6.84 -11.83 -6.08
CA ALA A 27 -5.93 -12.23 -5.02
C ALA A 27 -4.50 -12.40 -5.54
N ASP A 28 -4.36 -12.84 -6.78
CA ASP A 28 -3.09 -13.12 -7.42
C ASP A 28 -2.70 -12.01 -8.40
N HIS A 29 -1.48 -11.48 -8.24
CA HIS A 29 -0.98 -10.39 -9.07
C HIS A 29 -0.69 -10.81 -10.51
N PHE A 30 -0.34 -12.08 -10.78
CA PHE A 30 -0.18 -12.56 -12.15
C PHE A 30 -1.51 -12.52 -12.89
N PHE A 31 -2.59 -13.01 -12.28
CA PHE A 31 -3.93 -12.90 -12.88
C PHE A 31 -4.36 -11.45 -13.04
N GLY A 32 -4.04 -10.57 -12.08
CA GLY A 32 -4.29 -9.13 -12.19
C GLY A 32 -3.61 -8.54 -13.42
N PHE A 33 -2.33 -8.84 -13.62
CA PHE A 33 -1.57 -8.44 -14.81
C PHE A 33 -2.16 -9.04 -16.09
N TRP A 34 -2.42 -10.34 -16.09
CA TRP A 34 -2.97 -11.06 -17.24
C TRP A 34 -4.28 -10.43 -17.70
N TYR A 35 -5.28 -10.29 -16.80
CA TYR A 35 -6.59 -9.75 -17.16
C TYR A 35 -6.54 -8.29 -17.62
N ARG A 36 -5.62 -7.52 -17.08
CA ARG A 36 -5.46 -6.11 -17.45
C ARG A 36 -4.87 -5.93 -18.84
N TYR A 37 -3.91 -6.76 -19.23
CA TYR A 37 -3.09 -6.50 -20.42
C TYR A 37 -3.22 -7.54 -21.54
N VAL A 38 -3.50 -8.80 -21.25
CA VAL A 38 -3.40 -9.85 -22.25
C VAL A 38 -4.67 -10.01 -23.09
N PRO A 39 -5.89 -10.20 -22.54
CA PRO A 39 -7.07 -10.50 -23.32
C PRO A 39 -7.42 -9.43 -24.37
N HIS A 40 -7.23 -8.16 -24.01
CA HIS A 40 -7.52 -7.03 -24.89
C HIS A 40 -6.49 -6.84 -26.02
N ASN A 41 -5.33 -7.48 -25.92
CA ASN A 41 -4.23 -7.34 -26.86
C ASN A 41 -3.88 -8.65 -27.59
N MET A 42 -4.72 -9.69 -27.50
CA MET A 42 -4.47 -11.01 -28.09
C MET A 42 -4.15 -10.94 -29.58
N GLY A 43 -4.84 -10.09 -30.37
CA GLY A 43 -4.57 -9.95 -31.80
C GLY A 43 -3.15 -9.45 -32.10
N ALA A 44 -2.63 -8.57 -31.29
CA ALA A 44 -1.27 -8.05 -31.44
C ALA A 44 -0.21 -9.06 -30.92
N ILE A 45 -0.55 -9.80 -29.88
CA ILE A 45 0.29 -10.89 -29.36
C ILE A 45 0.48 -11.98 -30.42
N VAL A 46 -0.62 -12.41 -31.04
CA VAL A 46 -0.59 -13.44 -32.09
C VAL A 46 0.11 -12.96 -33.38
N SER A 47 0.01 -11.67 -33.69
CA SER A 47 0.66 -11.08 -34.88
C SER A 47 2.11 -10.62 -34.65
N GLU A 48 2.73 -11.00 -33.52
CA GLU A 48 4.11 -10.66 -33.13
C GLU A 48 4.43 -9.15 -33.06
N ARG A 49 3.42 -8.31 -32.91
CA ARG A 49 3.55 -6.84 -32.76
C ARG A 49 3.73 -6.40 -31.29
N MET A 50 4.33 -7.25 -30.49
CA MET A 50 4.42 -7.10 -29.03
C MET A 50 5.13 -5.81 -28.59
N GLY A 51 6.23 -5.41 -29.27
CA GLY A 51 7.02 -4.24 -28.86
C GLY A 51 6.19 -2.95 -28.83
N SER A 52 5.41 -2.70 -29.88
CA SER A 52 4.56 -1.50 -29.96
C SER A 52 3.42 -1.50 -28.93
N ILE A 53 2.87 -2.66 -28.59
CA ILE A 53 1.83 -2.79 -27.56
C ILE A 53 2.37 -2.55 -26.17
N PHE A 54 3.56 -3.10 -25.87
CA PHE A 54 4.19 -2.86 -24.58
C PHE A 54 4.39 -1.36 -24.35
N ASP A 55 5.00 -0.65 -25.29
CA ASP A 55 5.31 0.77 -25.16
C ASP A 55 4.05 1.65 -25.09
N GLN A 56 3.02 1.34 -25.88
CA GLN A 56 1.81 2.17 -25.97
C GLN A 56 0.78 1.89 -24.88
N VAL A 57 0.66 0.65 -24.43
CA VAL A 57 -0.43 0.21 -23.56
C VAL A 57 0.08 -0.17 -22.15
N VAL A 58 1.13 -1.00 -22.08
CA VAL A 58 1.61 -1.57 -20.81
C VAL A 58 2.48 -0.57 -20.06
N ALA A 59 3.50 -0.01 -20.73
CA ALA A 59 4.51 0.82 -20.07
C ALA A 59 3.90 2.04 -19.35
N GLY A 60 2.91 2.70 -19.99
CA GLY A 60 2.26 3.89 -19.42
C GLY A 60 1.43 3.63 -18.15
N SER A 61 0.91 2.42 -17.97
CA SER A 61 0.05 2.04 -16.83
C SER A 61 0.68 1.04 -15.87
N LEU A 62 1.89 0.56 -16.21
CA LEU A 62 2.59 -0.44 -15.40
C LEU A 62 2.96 0.10 -14.01
N SER A 63 3.32 1.37 -13.91
CA SER A 63 3.66 2.01 -12.63
C SER A 63 2.47 1.99 -11.66
N ASP A 64 1.25 2.29 -12.15
CA ASP A 64 0.05 2.25 -11.33
C ASP A 64 -0.29 0.83 -10.88
N TYR A 65 -0.15 -0.14 -11.80
CA TYR A 65 -0.33 -1.55 -11.46
C TYR A 65 0.67 -2.00 -10.39
N MET A 66 1.94 -1.66 -10.58
CA MET A 66 3.00 -1.99 -9.63
C MET A 66 2.83 -1.30 -8.27
N GLY A 67 2.13 -0.16 -8.21
CA GLY A 67 1.76 0.49 -6.95
C GLY A 67 0.97 -0.46 -6.04
N THR A 68 -0.04 -1.13 -6.60
CA THR A 68 -0.85 -2.13 -5.86
C THR A 68 -0.02 -3.35 -5.42
N VAL A 69 0.87 -3.83 -6.28
CA VAL A 69 1.80 -4.92 -5.93
C VAL A 69 2.73 -4.50 -4.80
N PHE A 70 3.25 -3.28 -4.88
CA PHE A 70 4.15 -2.72 -3.87
C PHE A 70 3.48 -2.58 -2.50
N GLU A 71 2.21 -2.16 -2.44
CA GLU A 71 1.44 -2.11 -1.19
C GLU A 71 1.36 -3.49 -0.51
N ASP A 72 1.11 -4.55 -1.28
CA ASP A 72 1.06 -5.91 -0.74
C ASP A 72 2.47 -6.41 -0.32
N MET A 73 3.53 -6.05 -1.05
CA MET A 73 4.92 -6.31 -0.62
C MET A 73 5.25 -5.62 0.70
N CYS A 74 4.85 -4.36 0.87
CA CYS A 74 5.06 -3.60 2.11
C CYS A 74 4.31 -4.23 3.30
N LYS A 75 3.08 -4.71 3.10
CA LYS A 75 2.33 -5.46 4.12
C LYS A 75 3.05 -6.77 4.50
N CYS A 76 3.55 -7.51 3.50
CA CYS A 76 4.33 -8.72 3.75
C CYS A 76 5.61 -8.43 4.55
N TYR A 77 6.30 -7.33 4.24
CA TYR A 77 7.45 -6.87 5.01
C TYR A 77 7.09 -6.63 6.48
N MET A 78 6.03 -5.85 6.74
CA MET A 78 5.56 -5.59 8.10
C MET A 78 5.26 -6.88 8.86
N LEU A 79 4.63 -7.87 8.23
CA LEU A 79 4.33 -9.16 8.85
C LEU A 79 5.59 -10.01 9.08
N ARG A 80 6.56 -10.00 8.15
CA ARG A 80 7.83 -10.73 8.27
C ARG A 80 8.64 -10.24 9.46
N TYR A 81 8.68 -8.94 9.67
CA TYR A 81 9.44 -8.30 10.75
C TYR A 81 8.60 -8.00 11.99
N ALA A 82 7.35 -8.50 12.06
CA ALA A 82 6.43 -8.25 13.17
C ALA A 82 7.00 -8.65 14.53
N GLN A 83 7.81 -9.72 14.60
CA GLN A 83 8.47 -10.16 15.82
C GLN A 83 9.53 -9.19 16.35
N ASN A 84 10.05 -8.30 15.50
CA ASN A 84 11.06 -7.29 15.87
C ASN A 84 10.42 -5.95 16.22
N LEU A 85 9.09 -5.83 16.10
CA LEU A 85 8.35 -4.63 16.43
C LEU A 85 8.16 -4.49 17.95
N HIS A 86 8.12 -3.26 18.42
CA HIS A 86 8.01 -2.95 19.85
C HIS A 86 6.71 -3.49 20.45
N VAL A 87 5.61 -3.45 19.66
CA VAL A 87 4.32 -4.04 20.04
C VAL A 87 3.87 -4.99 18.91
N PRO A 88 3.57 -6.27 19.20
CA PRO A 88 3.17 -7.24 18.18
C PRO A 88 1.91 -6.85 17.42
N ILE A 89 1.92 -7.08 16.11
CA ILE A 89 0.77 -6.88 15.21
C ILE A 89 -0.26 -7.99 15.46
N THR A 90 -1.54 -7.62 15.56
CA THR A 90 -2.68 -8.56 15.62
C THR A 90 -3.37 -8.72 14.29
N ASP A 91 -3.49 -7.64 13.54
CA ASP A 91 -4.10 -7.59 12.22
C ASP A 91 -3.49 -6.47 11.37
N ILE A 92 -3.56 -6.59 10.05
CA ILE A 92 -3.03 -5.63 9.11
C ILE A 92 -3.93 -5.51 7.89
N GLY A 93 -4.14 -4.29 7.43
CA GLY A 93 -4.96 -3.99 6.27
C GLY A 93 -4.77 -2.58 5.78
N GLN A 94 -5.72 -2.12 5.00
CA GLN A 94 -5.84 -0.72 4.56
C GLN A 94 -6.97 -0.04 5.33
N TRP A 95 -6.95 1.27 5.34
CA TRP A 95 -8.10 2.04 5.81
C TRP A 95 -8.45 3.12 4.79
N TRP A 96 -9.75 3.34 4.59
CA TRP A 96 -10.28 4.43 3.80
C TRP A 96 -11.53 5.00 4.46
N GLY A 97 -11.68 6.29 4.36
CA GLY A 97 -12.78 7.01 4.98
C GLY A 97 -12.89 8.43 4.45
N THR A 98 -13.85 9.19 4.96
CA THR A 98 -14.04 10.60 4.59
C THR A 98 -13.32 11.49 5.58
N ASP A 99 -12.46 12.37 5.09
CA ASP A 99 -11.90 13.46 5.87
C ASP A 99 -12.93 14.58 5.98
N PRO A 100 -13.44 14.87 7.17
CA PRO A 100 -14.47 15.90 7.34
C PRO A 100 -13.93 17.32 7.11
N SER A 101 -12.62 17.55 7.24
CA SER A 101 -12.00 18.87 7.04
C SER A 101 -11.78 19.19 5.57
N LEU A 102 -11.49 18.18 4.75
CA LEU A 102 -11.23 18.31 3.32
C LEU A 102 -12.43 17.94 2.45
N HIS A 103 -13.50 17.41 3.04
CA HIS A 103 -14.71 16.91 2.38
C HIS A 103 -14.40 15.92 1.23
N LYS A 104 -13.38 15.08 1.41
CA LYS A 104 -12.95 14.08 0.42
C LYS A 104 -12.64 12.73 1.04
N GLU A 105 -12.67 11.69 0.22
CA GLU A 105 -12.18 10.38 0.62
C GLU A 105 -10.66 10.39 0.72
N VAL A 106 -10.16 9.75 1.77
CA VAL A 106 -8.73 9.58 2.07
C VAL A 106 -8.45 8.12 2.38
N GLN A 107 -7.22 7.70 2.12
CA GLN A 107 -6.80 6.32 2.32
C GLN A 107 -5.45 6.29 3.04
N ILE A 108 -5.28 5.25 3.88
CA ILE A 108 -4.01 4.85 4.48
C ILE A 108 -3.67 3.46 3.93
N ASP A 109 -2.50 3.32 3.30
CA ASP A 109 -2.11 2.11 2.58
C ASP A 109 -1.86 0.93 3.52
N ILE A 110 -1.33 1.20 4.71
CA ILE A 110 -1.10 0.20 5.76
C ILE A 110 -1.62 0.74 7.09
N VAL A 111 -2.51 -0.01 7.70
CA VAL A 111 -2.91 0.15 9.10
C VAL A 111 -2.75 -1.20 9.77
N ALA A 112 -1.89 -1.30 10.78
CA ALA A 112 -1.73 -2.51 11.55
C ALA A 112 -2.11 -2.27 13.01
N GLY A 113 -3.07 -3.03 13.49
CA GLY A 113 -3.49 -3.06 14.88
C GLY A 113 -2.53 -3.90 15.72
N THR A 114 -2.44 -3.59 17.00
CA THR A 114 -1.49 -4.22 17.93
C THR A 114 -2.19 -4.85 19.12
N THR A 115 -1.45 -5.68 19.87
CA THR A 115 -1.95 -6.41 21.03
C THR A 115 -2.40 -5.51 22.18
N ASP A 116 -1.86 -4.30 22.31
CA ASP A 116 -2.24 -3.32 23.34
C ASP A 116 -3.51 -2.52 22.98
N LYS A 117 -4.01 -2.68 21.74
CA LYS A 117 -5.22 -2.02 21.22
C LYS A 117 -5.18 -0.49 21.21
N GLY A 118 -4.09 0.11 21.66
CA GLY A 118 -3.87 1.57 21.73
C GLY A 118 -2.87 2.07 20.69
N THR A 119 -1.94 1.23 20.28
CA THR A 119 -0.89 1.52 19.31
C THR A 119 -1.28 1.01 17.92
N TYR A 120 -0.96 1.77 16.90
CA TYR A 120 -1.15 1.40 15.49
C TYR A 120 0.11 1.73 14.69
N TYR A 121 0.50 0.81 13.82
CA TYR A 121 1.48 1.10 12.78
C TYR A 121 0.74 1.62 11.56
N ILE A 122 1.14 2.79 11.08
CA ILE A 122 0.52 3.51 9.96
C ILE A 122 1.55 3.65 8.86
N GLY A 123 1.23 3.17 7.64
CA GLY A 123 2.18 3.16 6.53
C GLY A 123 1.66 3.81 5.26
N SER A 124 2.54 4.52 4.58
CA SER A 124 2.34 5.01 3.21
C SER A 124 3.29 4.30 2.25
N CYS A 125 2.78 3.89 1.08
CA CYS A 125 3.50 3.13 0.07
C CYS A 125 3.59 3.93 -1.24
N LYS A 126 4.82 4.28 -1.68
CA LYS A 126 5.04 5.11 -2.87
C LYS A 126 5.93 4.41 -3.89
N TYR A 127 5.30 3.86 -4.92
CA TYR A 127 5.99 3.24 -6.06
C TYR A 127 6.23 4.26 -7.18
N LYS A 128 7.05 5.25 -6.93
CA LYS A 128 7.46 6.29 -7.89
C LYS A 128 8.98 6.50 -7.88
N LYS A 129 9.50 7.12 -8.92
CA LYS A 129 10.94 7.33 -9.10
C LYS A 129 11.51 8.46 -8.24
N GLU A 130 10.68 9.45 -7.94
CA GLU A 130 11.05 10.63 -7.18
C GLU A 130 11.19 10.29 -5.68
N PRO A 131 12.20 10.83 -5.00
CA PRO A 131 12.36 10.64 -3.56
C PRO A 131 11.20 11.27 -2.78
N ILE A 132 10.83 10.63 -1.68
CA ILE A 132 9.74 11.08 -0.81
C ILE A 132 10.26 12.09 0.20
N GLY A 133 9.50 13.18 0.38
CA GLY A 133 9.82 14.25 1.32
C GLY A 133 8.95 14.26 2.57
N VAL A 134 9.21 15.24 3.44
CA VAL A 134 8.53 15.44 4.73
C VAL A 134 7.02 15.66 4.59
N ASP A 135 6.57 16.15 3.43
CA ASP A 135 5.14 16.40 3.19
C ASP A 135 4.31 15.10 3.21
N GLU A 136 4.91 13.97 2.82
CA GLU A 136 4.24 12.66 2.93
C GLU A 136 4.02 12.25 4.40
N LEU A 137 5.00 12.49 5.27
CA LEU A 137 4.84 12.22 6.70
C LEU A 137 3.73 13.08 7.30
N LYS A 138 3.71 14.39 7.01
CA LYS A 138 2.65 15.29 7.49
C LYS A 138 1.26 14.86 7.01
N LEU A 139 1.16 14.41 5.75
CA LEU A 139 -0.08 13.89 5.20
C LEU A 139 -0.54 12.62 5.93
N LEU A 140 0.41 11.71 6.20
CA LEU A 140 0.14 10.47 6.91
C LEU A 140 -0.28 10.72 8.36
N GLU A 141 0.36 11.68 9.05
CA GLU A 141 -0.02 12.16 10.38
C GLU A 141 -1.45 12.73 10.40
N HIS A 142 -1.79 13.53 9.40
CA HIS A 142 -3.13 14.07 9.24
C HIS A 142 -4.16 12.95 9.06
N TYR A 143 -3.91 11.98 8.18
CA TYR A 143 -4.81 10.85 7.94
C TYR A 143 -4.93 9.92 9.16
N ALA A 144 -3.86 9.73 9.91
CA ALA A 144 -3.92 9.01 11.18
C ALA A 144 -4.84 9.71 12.18
N GLY A 145 -4.85 11.04 12.21
CA GLY A 145 -5.79 11.84 13.01
C GLY A 145 -7.27 11.69 12.57
N VAL A 146 -7.51 11.46 11.27
CA VAL A 146 -8.85 11.15 10.74
C VAL A 146 -9.26 9.71 11.09
N PHE A 147 -8.31 8.75 10.99
CA PHE A 147 -8.53 7.34 11.36
C PHE A 147 -8.96 7.17 12.82
N GLY A 148 -8.37 7.92 13.75
CA GLY A 148 -8.76 7.85 15.15
C GLY A 148 -8.11 8.91 16.02
N LYS A 149 -8.74 9.22 17.16
CA LYS A 149 -8.20 10.13 18.17
C LYS A 149 -7.76 9.37 19.41
N GLY A 150 -6.76 9.89 20.12
CA GLY A 150 -6.30 9.33 21.41
C GLY A 150 -5.57 8.00 21.30
N LYS A 151 -4.98 7.70 20.13
CA LYS A 151 -4.18 6.51 19.85
C LYS A 151 -2.70 6.90 19.68
N THR A 152 -1.82 5.96 19.87
CA THR A 152 -0.39 6.08 19.57
C THR A 152 -0.14 5.58 18.16
N TYR A 153 0.57 6.37 17.36
CA TYR A 153 0.90 6.02 15.98
C TYR A 153 2.39 5.91 15.79
N ILE A 154 2.82 4.84 15.12
CA ILE A 154 4.20 4.62 14.66
C ILE A 154 4.16 4.62 13.14
N TYR A 155 4.92 5.52 12.53
CA TYR A 155 4.82 5.80 11.09
C TYR A 155 5.88 5.05 10.30
N TYR A 156 5.46 4.51 9.15
CA TYR A 156 6.31 3.87 8.16
C TYR A 156 6.08 4.52 6.79
N ILE A 157 7.15 4.81 6.07
CA ILE A 157 7.07 5.25 4.68
C ILE A 157 7.92 4.30 3.84
N PHE A 158 7.26 3.66 2.88
CA PHE A 158 7.88 2.75 1.92
C PHE A 158 8.05 3.48 0.60
N SER A 159 9.25 3.46 0.03
CA SER A 159 9.53 4.16 -1.22
C SER A 159 10.42 3.37 -2.17
N LYS A 160 10.05 3.38 -3.46
CA LYS A 160 10.92 2.90 -4.53
C LYS A 160 12.01 3.92 -4.88
N GLY A 161 11.69 5.20 -4.85
CA GLY A 161 12.59 6.29 -5.28
C GLY A 161 13.49 6.83 -4.17
N GLY A 162 13.45 6.22 -2.98
CA GLY A 162 14.21 6.69 -1.82
C GLY A 162 13.59 7.88 -1.12
N PHE A 163 14.39 8.60 -0.35
CA PHE A 163 13.93 9.62 0.59
C PHE A 163 14.78 10.88 0.47
N THR A 164 14.20 12.03 0.82
CA THR A 164 14.95 13.29 0.92
C THR A 164 15.72 13.34 2.23
N GLN A 165 16.84 14.06 2.25
CA GLN A 165 17.68 14.22 3.45
C GLN A 165 16.89 14.72 4.67
N ASN A 166 15.95 15.64 4.48
CA ASN A 166 15.13 16.17 5.56
C ASN A 166 14.24 15.09 6.20
N LEU A 167 13.75 14.14 5.42
CA LEU A 167 12.96 13.02 5.93
C LEU A 167 13.84 11.99 6.65
N GLU A 168 15.05 11.72 6.15
CA GLU A 168 16.04 10.85 6.81
C GLU A 168 16.50 11.44 8.17
N GLU A 169 16.57 12.76 8.29
CA GLU A 169 16.84 13.40 9.57
C GLU A 169 15.71 13.20 10.59
N LEU A 170 14.47 13.13 10.15
CA LEU A 170 13.33 12.79 11.01
C LEU A 170 13.34 11.31 11.43
N GLU A 171 13.78 10.40 10.57
CA GLU A 171 14.00 9.01 10.94
C GLU A 171 15.04 8.88 12.06
N LYS A 172 16.18 9.56 11.93
CA LYS A 172 17.23 9.58 12.99
C LYS A 172 16.73 10.10 14.34
N LYS A 173 15.68 10.93 14.33
CA LYS A 173 15.00 11.42 15.53
C LYS A 173 13.90 10.47 16.04
N GLY A 174 13.67 9.36 15.35
CA GLY A 174 12.64 8.37 15.70
C GLY A 174 11.21 8.78 15.36
N ALA A 175 11.01 9.77 14.48
CA ALA A 175 9.68 10.24 14.10
C ALA A 175 9.00 9.33 13.06
N VAL A 176 9.76 8.60 12.27
CA VAL A 176 9.27 7.74 11.18
C VAL A 176 10.28 6.63 10.91
N HIS A 177 9.81 5.51 10.37
CA HIS A 177 10.66 4.43 9.81
C HIS A 177 10.60 4.50 8.29
N LEU A 178 11.78 4.50 7.65
CA LEU A 178 11.92 4.61 6.20
C LEU A 178 12.40 3.28 5.62
N ILE A 179 11.62 2.71 4.72
CA ILE A 179 11.90 1.41 4.11
C ILE A 179 12.02 1.57 2.60
N SER A 180 13.21 1.36 2.07
CA SER A 180 13.45 1.39 0.63
C SER A 180 12.96 0.11 -0.06
N LEU A 181 12.85 0.15 -1.39
CA LEU A 181 12.47 -1.03 -2.17
C LEU A 181 13.46 -2.19 -1.96
N GLU A 182 14.75 -1.90 -1.86
CA GLU A 182 15.82 -2.90 -1.67
C GLU A 182 15.63 -3.67 -0.37
N MET A 183 15.27 -2.97 0.72
CA MET A 183 15.04 -3.57 2.03
C MET A 183 13.87 -4.58 2.06
N LEU A 184 12.95 -4.52 1.10
CA LEU A 184 11.85 -5.48 1.00
C LEU A 184 12.31 -6.89 0.54
N TYR A 185 13.52 -6.99 -0.03
CA TYR A 185 14.08 -8.24 -0.55
C TYR A 185 15.10 -8.89 0.39
N GLU A 186 15.46 -8.23 1.47
CA GLU A 186 16.32 -8.75 2.54
C GLU A 186 15.52 -9.61 3.52
#